data_4fc0ad33babae9881284006945444c69
#
_entry.id   4fc0ad33babae9881284006945444c69
#
_cell.length_a   1.000
_cell.length_b   1.000
_cell.length_c   1.000
_cell.angle_alpha   90.00
_cell.angle_beta   90.00
_cell.angle_gamma   90.00
#
_symmetry.space_group_name_H-M   'P 1'
#
loop_
_entity.id
_entity.type
_entity.pdbx_description
1 polymer ?
#
loop_
_entity_poly.entity_id
_entity_poly.type
_entity_poly.pdbx_seq_one_letter_code
_entity_poly.pdbx_strand_id
1 'polypeptide(L)'
;DVTDAGAVVLATATDGRIYSLKDVTGTLTLKGQTEITNEQPTCIIESQGIIFYGTKEPQTGSKTIGRLYRATLTVADDLYVLSQNQLIKQWDEDGIDNSPNALFTTRDSVYTGIKESGSTSFLWRYYLPTAGIARYYKASAGGTINNIVHVDEKFLFTVSSDGVYQQTNFYEQEGFIIAAPADFFTAENKQFVEASVEVEELASGESVELHLSNKYESINDSNDSTWQREVNAESGVGEQSVQLSRVARYVVAKVILKSANQTTSPKFK
;
A
#
# COMPACT_ATOMS: atom_id res chain seq x y z
N ASP A 1 -9.63 17.14 3.14
CA ASP A 1 -9.46 16.83 1.72
C ASP A 1 -10.81 16.70 1.04
N VAL A 2 -10.88 16.79 -0.29
CA VAL A 2 -12.13 16.80 -1.06
C VAL A 2 -11.94 16.01 -2.35
N THR A 3 -12.93 15.21 -2.72
CA THR A 3 -12.97 14.52 -4.01
C THR A 3 -14.37 14.59 -4.63
N ASP A 4 -14.42 14.63 -5.97
CA ASP A 4 -15.66 14.47 -6.73
C ASP A 4 -15.98 12.97 -6.85
N ALA A 5 -17.18 12.57 -6.48
CA ALA A 5 -17.71 11.22 -6.59
C ALA A 5 -18.93 11.16 -7.54
N GLY A 6 -18.94 12.00 -8.55
CA GLY A 6 -19.94 12.10 -9.60
C GLY A 6 -21.25 12.76 -9.15
N ALA A 7 -22.05 12.07 -8.34
CA ALA A 7 -23.32 12.63 -7.85
C ALA A 7 -23.15 13.58 -6.65
N VAL A 8 -22.04 13.50 -5.94
CA VAL A 8 -21.73 14.29 -4.74
C VAL A 8 -20.24 14.58 -4.66
N VAL A 9 -19.89 15.60 -3.89
CA VAL A 9 -18.54 15.90 -3.45
C VAL A 9 -18.36 15.31 -2.06
N LEU A 10 -17.28 14.55 -1.84
CA LEU A 10 -16.92 14.00 -0.54
C LEU A 10 -15.84 14.87 0.10
N ALA A 11 -16.00 15.20 1.37
CA ALA A 11 -15.06 15.99 2.14
C ALA A 11 -14.72 15.33 3.48
N THR A 12 -13.44 15.22 3.79
CA THR A 12 -12.96 14.77 5.10
C THR A 12 -12.97 15.92 6.10
N ALA A 13 -13.30 15.63 7.35
CA ALA A 13 -13.30 16.62 8.42
C ALA A 13 -12.52 16.13 9.66
N THR A 14 -12.08 17.06 10.47
CA THR A 14 -11.29 16.77 11.67
C THR A 14 -12.11 16.20 12.84
N ASP A 15 -13.43 16.18 12.69
CA ASP A 15 -14.38 15.62 13.66
C ASP A 15 -14.61 14.11 13.53
N GLY A 16 -13.79 13.43 12.71
CA GLY A 16 -13.91 11.98 12.49
C GLY A 16 -14.96 11.59 11.45
N ARG A 17 -15.39 12.52 10.60
CA ARG A 17 -16.44 12.26 9.62
C ARG A 17 -16.00 12.54 8.20
N ILE A 18 -16.64 11.84 7.26
CA ILE A 18 -16.62 12.13 5.83
C ILE A 18 -18.02 12.62 5.46
N TYR A 19 -18.09 13.83 4.95
CA TYR A 19 -19.33 14.47 4.53
C TYR A 19 -19.59 14.31 3.05
N SER A 20 -20.83 14.04 2.68
CA SER A 20 -21.30 13.99 1.28
C SER A 20 -22.11 15.25 0.99
N LEU A 21 -21.64 16.06 0.05
CA LEU A 21 -22.21 17.33 -0.34
C LEU A 21 -22.70 17.26 -1.79
N LYS A 22 -23.91 17.70 -2.05
CA LYS A 22 -24.49 17.77 -3.41
C LYS A 22 -24.74 19.21 -3.81
N ASP A 23 -24.41 19.55 -5.03
CA ASP A 23 -24.81 20.81 -5.60
C ASP A 23 -26.33 20.77 -5.90
N VAL A 24 -27.05 21.63 -5.25
CA VAL A 24 -28.48 21.89 -5.52
C VAL A 24 -28.65 23.35 -5.91
N THR A 25 -28.78 23.59 -7.18
CA THR A 25 -28.97 24.93 -7.76
C THR A 25 -27.87 25.95 -7.40
N GLY A 26 -26.60 25.52 -7.47
CA GLY A 26 -25.44 26.37 -7.15
C GLY A 26 -25.09 26.48 -5.67
N THR A 27 -25.72 25.65 -4.82
CA THR A 27 -25.46 25.62 -3.38
C THR A 27 -25.08 24.18 -2.94
N LEU A 28 -23.92 24.01 -2.30
CA LEU A 28 -23.55 22.74 -1.73
C LEU A 28 -24.42 22.45 -0.50
N THR A 29 -25.16 21.35 -0.57
CA THR A 29 -26.08 20.91 0.49
C THR A 29 -25.59 19.59 1.06
N LEU A 30 -25.59 19.45 2.39
CA LEU A 30 -25.26 18.20 3.06
C LEU A 30 -26.30 17.12 2.70
N LYS A 31 -25.82 16.00 2.19
CA LYS A 31 -26.62 14.85 1.77
C LYS A 31 -26.27 13.56 2.47
N GLY A 32 -25.36 13.60 3.40
CA GLY A 32 -24.99 12.46 4.21
C GLY A 32 -23.67 12.66 4.93
N GLN A 33 -23.43 11.79 5.87
CA GLN A 33 -22.15 11.71 6.59
C GLN A 33 -21.83 10.26 6.93
N THR A 34 -20.56 9.94 6.93
CA THR A 34 -20.04 8.64 7.40
C THR A 34 -19.13 8.91 8.58
N GLU A 35 -19.44 8.35 9.73
CA GLU A 35 -18.60 8.43 10.91
C GLU A 35 -17.53 7.33 10.89
N ILE A 36 -16.29 7.72 11.14
CA ILE A 36 -15.15 6.79 11.25
C ILE A 36 -14.81 6.68 12.74
N THR A 37 -15.20 5.56 13.33
CA THR A 37 -15.09 5.36 14.77
C THR A 37 -13.65 5.35 15.25
N ASN A 38 -13.31 6.22 16.20
CA ASN A 38 -11.98 6.37 16.82
C ASN A 38 -10.86 6.80 15.87
N GLU A 39 -11.17 7.15 14.64
CA GLU A 39 -10.18 7.59 13.65
C GLU A 39 -10.57 8.94 13.06
N GLN A 40 -9.57 9.67 12.58
CA GLN A 40 -9.76 10.93 11.89
C GLN A 40 -9.40 10.74 10.41
N PRO A 41 -10.33 10.96 9.47
CA PRO A 41 -9.99 10.93 8.04
C PRO A 41 -9.04 12.07 7.69
N THR A 42 -8.03 11.77 6.87
CA THR A 42 -6.95 12.69 6.50
C THR A 42 -6.97 13.08 5.04
N CYS A 43 -7.26 12.13 4.17
CA CYS A 43 -7.31 12.32 2.73
C CYS A 43 -8.37 11.41 2.11
N ILE A 44 -8.87 11.80 0.93
CA ILE A 44 -9.92 11.07 0.21
C ILE A 44 -9.78 11.27 -1.29
N ILE A 45 -10.03 10.21 -2.05
CA ILE A 45 -10.05 10.26 -3.52
C ILE A 45 -11.03 9.23 -4.08
N GLU A 46 -11.66 9.55 -5.20
CA GLU A 46 -12.45 8.61 -5.97
C GLU A 46 -11.61 8.05 -7.11
N SER A 47 -11.76 6.77 -7.40
CA SER A 47 -11.20 6.12 -8.57
C SER A 47 -12.10 4.97 -9.02
N GLN A 48 -12.62 5.06 -10.26
CA GLN A 48 -13.43 4.02 -10.90
C GLN A 48 -14.67 3.59 -10.08
N GLY A 49 -15.34 4.55 -9.44
CA GLY A 49 -16.52 4.30 -8.60
C GLY A 49 -16.20 3.78 -7.20
N ILE A 50 -14.93 3.63 -6.86
CA ILE A 50 -14.46 3.22 -5.53
C ILE A 50 -13.90 4.45 -4.82
N ILE A 51 -14.27 4.62 -3.57
CA ILE A 51 -13.74 5.68 -2.71
C ILE A 51 -12.56 5.12 -1.90
N PHE A 52 -11.42 5.78 -1.99
CA PHE A 52 -10.25 5.51 -1.16
C PHE A 52 -10.07 6.66 -0.17
N TYR A 53 -9.81 6.32 1.09
CA TYR A 53 -9.55 7.34 2.10
C TYR A 53 -8.51 6.88 3.11
N GLY A 54 -7.70 7.84 3.54
CA GLY A 54 -6.73 7.67 4.61
C GLY A 54 -7.30 8.12 5.94
N THR A 55 -6.86 7.47 7.02
CA THR A 55 -7.21 7.85 8.38
C THR A 55 -5.98 7.87 9.27
N LYS A 56 -6.11 8.53 10.40
CA LYS A 56 -5.18 8.46 11.52
C LYS A 56 -5.92 8.18 12.82
N GLU A 57 -5.31 7.35 13.65
CA GLU A 57 -5.71 7.10 15.02
C GLU A 57 -4.59 7.56 15.95
N PRO A 58 -4.76 8.68 16.68
CA PRO A 58 -3.77 9.15 17.63
C PRO A 58 -3.57 8.14 18.76
N GLN A 59 -2.31 7.84 19.07
CA GLN A 59 -1.91 6.99 20.19
C GLN A 59 -1.18 7.80 21.25
N THR A 60 -0.85 7.18 22.37
CA THR A 60 -0.05 7.82 23.42
C THR A 60 1.34 8.20 22.90
N GLY A 61 1.77 9.42 23.22
CA GLY A 61 3.04 9.98 22.73
C GLY A 61 2.92 10.57 21.33
N SER A 62 3.96 10.39 20.49
CA SER A 62 4.00 10.89 19.12
C SER A 62 3.57 9.84 18.08
N LYS A 63 3.15 8.66 18.53
CA LYS A 63 2.69 7.59 17.64
C LYS A 63 1.32 7.91 17.08
N THR A 64 1.16 7.67 15.78
CA THR A 64 -0.13 7.71 15.09
C THR A 64 -0.25 6.50 14.18
N ILE A 65 -1.30 5.73 14.35
CA ILE A 65 -1.60 4.63 13.43
C ILE A 65 -2.27 5.21 12.20
N GLY A 66 -1.67 4.97 11.04
CA GLY A 66 -2.24 5.33 9.75
C GLY A 66 -2.92 4.15 9.09
N ARG A 67 -4.06 4.38 8.43
CA ARG A 67 -4.76 3.34 7.70
C ARG A 67 -5.25 3.85 6.35
N LEU A 68 -5.25 2.96 5.37
CA LEU A 68 -5.86 3.18 4.06
C LEU A 68 -7.04 2.23 3.90
N TYR A 69 -8.17 2.79 3.53
CA TYR A 69 -9.43 2.07 3.29
C TYR A 69 -9.90 2.23 1.86
N ARG A 70 -10.72 1.28 1.43
CA ARG A 70 -11.61 1.43 0.28
C ARG A 70 -13.05 1.25 0.70
N ALA A 71 -13.96 1.95 0.03
CA ALA A 71 -15.39 1.92 0.31
C ALA A 71 -16.18 2.13 -0.98
N THR A 72 -17.47 1.86 -0.93
CA THR A 72 -18.43 2.21 -1.98
C THR A 72 -19.36 3.32 -1.50
N LEU A 73 -19.72 4.21 -2.39
CA LEU A 73 -20.76 5.21 -2.12
C LEU A 73 -22.14 4.57 -2.30
N THR A 74 -22.91 4.53 -1.23
CA THR A 74 -24.28 3.98 -1.24
C THR A 74 -25.27 5.11 -1.15
N VAL A 75 -26.35 5.00 -1.91
CA VAL A 75 -27.44 5.99 -1.96
C VAL A 75 -28.71 5.33 -1.46
N ALA A 76 -29.34 5.91 -0.45
CA ALA A 76 -30.65 5.54 0.05
C ALA A 76 -31.46 6.80 0.42
N ASP A 77 -32.64 6.96 -0.15
CA ASP A 77 -33.55 8.11 0.13
C ASP A 77 -32.86 9.48 -0.04
N ASP A 78 -32.06 9.66 -1.11
CA ASP A 78 -31.25 10.86 -1.40
C ASP A 78 -30.16 11.16 -0.32
N LEU A 79 -29.85 10.19 0.53
CA LEU A 79 -28.72 10.21 1.44
C LEU A 79 -27.54 9.42 0.84
N TYR A 80 -26.36 9.99 0.92
CA TYR A 80 -25.11 9.43 0.38
C TYR A 80 -24.16 9.11 1.51
N VAL A 81 -23.88 7.84 1.71
CA VAL A 81 -22.99 7.37 2.78
C VAL A 81 -21.97 6.37 2.23
N LEU A 82 -20.78 6.33 2.83
CA LEU A 82 -19.81 5.28 2.52
C LEU A 82 -20.20 3.98 3.23
N SER A 83 -20.14 2.90 2.49
CA SER A 83 -20.44 1.56 2.97
C SER A 83 -19.35 0.57 2.52
N GLN A 84 -19.40 -0.66 3.07
CA GLN A 84 -18.44 -1.71 2.76
C GLN A 84 -16.99 -1.28 2.97
N ASN A 85 -16.73 -0.55 4.07
CA ASN A 85 -15.39 -0.09 4.41
C ASN A 85 -14.45 -1.28 4.59
N GLN A 86 -13.44 -1.39 3.73
CA GLN A 86 -12.44 -2.45 3.77
C GLN A 86 -11.07 -1.86 4.00
N LEU A 87 -10.41 -2.31 5.06
CA LEU A 87 -9.01 -1.98 5.33
C LEU A 87 -8.10 -2.57 4.24
N ILE A 88 -7.29 -1.74 3.61
CA ILE A 88 -6.26 -2.15 2.65
C ILE A 88 -4.95 -2.38 3.38
N LYS A 89 -4.52 -1.40 4.19
CA LYS A 89 -3.23 -1.42 4.89
C LYS A 89 -3.27 -0.58 6.15
N GLN A 90 -2.55 -1.03 7.16
CA GLN A 90 -2.25 -0.29 8.37
C GLN A 90 -0.73 -0.07 8.48
N TRP A 91 -0.34 1.10 8.96
CA TRP A 91 1.03 1.47 9.32
C TRP A 91 1.02 1.91 10.78
N ASP A 92 1.90 1.34 11.58
CA ASP A 92 1.93 1.55 13.04
C ASP A 92 3.35 1.60 13.64
N GLU A 93 4.31 2.09 12.88
CA GLU A 93 5.70 2.25 13.32
C GLU A 93 5.77 3.14 14.56
N ASP A 94 6.55 2.72 15.56
CA ASP A 94 6.64 3.40 16.85
C ASP A 94 7.30 4.78 16.77
N GLY A 95 6.71 5.74 17.47
CA GLY A 95 7.23 7.09 17.60
C GLY A 95 7.10 7.97 16.35
N ILE A 96 6.29 7.56 15.38
CA ILE A 96 6.14 8.23 14.09
C ILE A 96 4.67 8.49 13.78
N ASP A 97 4.39 9.59 13.09
CA ASP A 97 3.10 9.84 12.48
C ASP A 97 3.05 9.15 11.11
N ASN A 98 2.44 7.96 11.06
CA ASN A 98 2.28 7.16 9.84
C ASN A 98 1.02 7.54 9.04
N SER A 99 0.40 8.69 9.29
CA SER A 99 -0.85 9.07 8.63
C SER A 99 -0.68 9.20 7.12
N PRO A 100 -1.54 8.58 6.30
CA PRO A 100 -1.69 8.95 4.90
C PRO A 100 -2.28 10.37 4.83
N ASN A 101 -1.58 11.30 4.18
CA ASN A 101 -2.04 12.69 4.07
C ASN A 101 -2.25 13.15 2.63
N ALA A 102 -1.90 12.33 1.67
CA ALA A 102 -2.14 12.56 0.26
C ALA A 102 -2.50 11.27 -0.45
N LEU A 103 -3.43 11.37 -1.37
CA LEU A 103 -3.81 10.31 -2.30
C LEU A 103 -3.70 10.82 -3.74
N PHE A 104 -3.31 9.95 -4.62
CA PHE A 104 -3.32 10.19 -6.06
C PHE A 104 -3.72 8.90 -6.79
N THR A 105 -4.45 9.01 -7.88
CA THR A 105 -4.88 7.86 -8.67
C THR A 105 -4.38 7.93 -10.10
N THR A 106 -4.04 6.76 -10.63
CA THR A 106 -3.90 6.49 -12.05
C THR A 106 -5.00 5.52 -12.46
N ARG A 107 -5.02 5.14 -13.73
CA ARG A 107 -6.02 4.19 -14.23
C ARG A 107 -6.06 2.86 -13.47
N ASP A 108 -4.93 2.38 -13.01
CA ASP A 108 -4.77 1.03 -12.42
C ASP A 108 -4.27 1.03 -10.98
N SER A 109 -4.04 2.19 -10.38
CA SER A 109 -3.38 2.27 -9.09
C SER A 109 -3.81 3.48 -8.27
N VAL A 110 -3.75 3.30 -6.95
CA VAL A 110 -3.88 4.38 -5.96
C VAL A 110 -2.53 4.53 -5.25
N TYR A 111 -2.05 5.76 -5.13
CA TYR A 111 -0.80 6.08 -4.46
C TYR A 111 -1.08 6.86 -3.18
N THR A 112 -0.31 6.57 -2.14
CA THR A 112 -0.34 7.32 -0.88
C THR A 112 1.05 7.56 -0.35
N GLY A 113 1.23 8.68 0.35
CA GLY A 113 2.49 9.04 0.98
C GLY A 113 2.49 8.65 2.46
N ILE A 114 3.50 7.90 2.90
CA ILE A 114 3.65 7.45 4.28
C ILE A 114 5.05 7.81 4.79
N LYS A 115 5.11 8.42 5.97
CA LYS A 115 6.35 8.57 6.72
C LYS A 115 6.61 7.27 7.50
N GLU A 116 7.75 6.63 7.28
CA GLU A 116 8.09 5.36 7.94
C GLU A 116 9.25 5.47 8.93
N SER A 117 9.99 6.58 8.90
CA SER A 117 11.04 6.85 9.89
C SER A 117 11.31 8.35 10.02
N GLY A 118 12.16 8.74 10.96
CA GLY A 118 12.60 10.12 11.11
C GLY A 118 13.31 10.67 9.87
N SER A 119 13.86 9.81 9.01
CA SER A 119 14.66 10.18 7.85
C SER A 119 14.13 9.66 6.52
N THR A 120 12.98 9.00 6.50
CA THR A 120 12.50 8.32 5.28
C THR A 120 10.98 8.36 5.17
N SER A 121 10.52 8.71 3.99
CA SER A 121 9.11 8.63 3.59
C SER A 121 8.98 7.86 2.28
N PHE A 122 7.88 7.19 2.09
CA PHE A 122 7.62 6.38 0.91
C PHE A 122 6.33 6.78 0.23
N LEU A 123 6.31 6.74 -1.11
CA LEU A 123 5.10 6.53 -1.86
C LEU A 123 4.78 5.04 -1.85
N TRP A 124 3.58 4.69 -1.43
CA TRP A 124 3.01 3.37 -1.53
C TRP A 124 2.06 3.31 -2.71
N ARG A 125 2.06 2.19 -3.40
CA ARG A 125 1.17 1.91 -4.53
C ARG A 125 0.24 0.76 -4.18
N TYR A 126 -1.06 0.99 -4.26
CA TYR A 126 -2.07 -0.05 -4.26
C TYR A 126 -2.49 -0.32 -5.71
N TYR A 127 -2.26 -1.53 -6.21
CA TYR A 127 -2.54 -1.92 -7.57
C TYR A 127 -3.93 -2.54 -7.67
N LEU A 128 -4.87 -1.86 -8.34
CA LEU A 128 -6.29 -2.21 -8.38
C LEU A 128 -6.58 -3.62 -8.92
N PRO A 129 -5.93 -4.08 -10.03
CA PRO A 129 -6.25 -5.38 -10.60
C PRO A 129 -5.97 -6.58 -9.70
N THR A 130 -4.95 -6.52 -8.87
CA THR A 130 -4.55 -7.63 -7.99
C THR A 130 -4.81 -7.36 -6.52
N ALA A 131 -5.28 -6.16 -6.17
CA ALA A 131 -5.41 -5.67 -4.79
C ALA A 131 -4.10 -5.75 -3.98
N GLY A 132 -2.95 -5.74 -4.66
CA GLY A 132 -1.63 -5.73 -4.03
C GLY A 132 -1.20 -4.33 -3.61
N ILE A 133 -0.53 -4.22 -2.46
CA ILE A 133 0.07 -2.96 -2.00
C ILE A 133 1.55 -3.13 -1.73
N ALA A 134 2.37 -2.19 -2.22
CA ALA A 134 3.83 -2.21 -2.06
C ALA A 134 4.41 -0.79 -1.98
N ARG A 135 5.61 -0.68 -1.42
CA ARG A 135 6.42 0.53 -1.55
C ARG A 135 6.74 0.75 -3.03
N TYR A 136 6.55 1.96 -3.50
CA TYR A 136 6.76 2.32 -4.89
C TYR A 136 7.99 3.21 -5.09
N TYR A 137 8.16 4.22 -4.25
CA TYR A 137 9.27 5.16 -4.33
C TYR A 137 9.68 5.64 -2.94
N LYS A 138 11.00 5.77 -2.71
CA LYS A 138 11.59 6.23 -1.46
C LYS A 138 12.05 7.67 -1.57
N ALA A 139 11.63 8.51 -0.63
CA ALA A 139 12.23 9.81 -0.40
C ALA A 139 13.25 9.72 0.74
N SER A 140 14.45 10.25 0.52
CA SER A 140 15.48 10.36 1.58
C SER A 140 15.20 11.53 2.52
N ALA A 141 13.93 11.72 2.89
CA ALA A 141 13.46 12.78 3.78
C ALA A 141 12.36 12.25 4.68
N GLY A 142 12.48 12.51 5.97
CA GLY A 142 11.56 12.03 7.01
C GLY A 142 10.41 12.98 7.32
N GLY A 143 9.74 13.48 6.29
CA GLY A 143 8.57 14.37 6.45
C GLY A 143 7.28 13.72 5.99
N THR A 144 6.16 14.37 6.32
CA THR A 144 4.85 13.98 5.80
C THR A 144 4.74 14.32 4.31
N ILE A 145 4.26 13.38 3.51
CA ILE A 145 3.95 13.65 2.10
C ILE A 145 2.54 14.25 2.04
N ASN A 146 2.45 15.52 1.62
CA ASN A 146 1.20 16.28 1.65
C ASN A 146 0.50 16.38 0.30
N ASN A 147 1.25 16.28 -0.79
CA ASN A 147 0.70 16.32 -2.14
C ASN A 147 1.44 15.36 -3.05
N ILE A 148 0.73 14.76 -3.97
CA ILE A 148 1.25 13.87 -5.01
C ILE A 148 0.60 14.29 -6.33
N VAL A 149 1.42 14.50 -7.37
CA VAL A 149 0.95 14.74 -8.74
C VAL A 149 1.78 13.93 -9.72
N HIS A 150 1.23 13.65 -10.88
CA HIS A 150 1.92 12.94 -11.95
C HIS A 150 2.01 13.84 -13.19
N VAL A 151 3.23 14.12 -13.60
CA VAL A 151 3.52 15.01 -14.73
C VAL A 151 4.63 14.37 -15.57
N ASP A 152 4.43 14.29 -16.89
CA ASP A 152 5.41 13.75 -17.84
C ASP A 152 5.96 12.37 -17.41
N GLU A 153 5.05 11.45 -17.05
CA GLU A 153 5.38 10.08 -16.64
C GLU A 153 6.16 9.97 -15.31
N LYS A 154 6.27 11.06 -14.55
CA LYS A 154 6.99 11.11 -13.27
C LYS A 154 6.08 11.60 -12.15
N PHE A 155 6.28 11.04 -10.98
CA PHE A 155 5.69 11.56 -9.77
C PHE A 155 6.47 12.76 -9.25
N LEU A 156 5.74 13.83 -8.93
CA LEU A 156 6.20 14.93 -8.11
C LEU A 156 5.42 14.87 -6.80
N PHE A 157 6.09 15.02 -5.69
CA PHE A 157 5.44 15.03 -4.38
C PHE A 157 6.17 15.96 -3.42
N THR A 158 5.42 16.51 -2.46
CA THR A 158 5.99 17.41 -1.46
C THR A 158 6.20 16.66 -0.14
N VAL A 159 7.37 16.87 0.46
CA VAL A 159 7.70 16.37 1.80
C VAL A 159 7.79 17.57 2.74
N SER A 160 7.00 17.56 3.82
CA SER A 160 6.93 18.67 4.78
C SER A 160 8.29 18.99 5.37
N SER A 161 8.60 20.27 5.43
CA SER A 161 9.87 20.83 5.95
C SER A 161 11.12 20.48 5.14
N ASP A 162 10.98 19.88 3.94
CA ASP A 162 12.15 19.49 3.15
C ASP A 162 12.06 19.96 1.68
N GLY A 163 10.93 19.84 1.01
CA GLY A 163 10.75 20.40 -0.34
C GLY A 163 9.91 19.55 -1.29
N VAL A 164 10.20 19.73 -2.59
CA VAL A 164 9.55 19.02 -3.68
C VAL A 164 10.51 17.94 -4.21
N TYR A 165 10.02 16.74 -4.29
CA TYR A 165 10.71 15.59 -4.84
C TYR A 165 10.16 15.23 -6.20
N GLN A 166 11.06 14.83 -7.09
CA GLN A 166 10.70 14.24 -8.37
C GLN A 166 11.19 12.80 -8.41
N GLN A 167 10.32 11.89 -8.85
CA GLN A 167 10.72 10.53 -9.15
C GLN A 167 11.87 10.52 -10.16
N THR A 168 12.94 9.83 -9.81
CA THR A 168 14.06 9.57 -10.71
C THR A 168 13.79 8.32 -11.55
N ASN A 169 14.55 8.13 -12.61
CA ASN A 169 14.49 6.91 -13.43
C ASN A 169 15.32 5.76 -12.83
N PHE A 170 15.76 5.91 -11.58
CA PHE A 170 16.51 4.87 -10.89
C PHE A 170 15.58 4.02 -10.04
N TYR A 171 15.77 2.71 -10.12
CA TYR A 171 15.11 1.74 -9.24
C TYR A 171 15.78 1.74 -7.87
N GLU A 172 15.02 1.36 -6.83
CA GLU A 172 15.64 0.99 -5.55
C GLU A 172 16.55 -0.23 -5.76
N GLN A 173 17.64 -0.30 -4.98
CA GLN A 173 18.55 -1.45 -5.06
C GLN A 173 17.90 -2.74 -4.58
N GLU A 174 16.92 -2.62 -3.70
CA GLU A 174 16.15 -3.75 -3.18
C GLU A 174 14.68 -3.38 -3.07
N GLY A 175 13.82 -4.27 -3.51
CA GLY A 175 12.37 -4.20 -3.34
C GLY A 175 11.83 -5.56 -2.93
N PHE A 176 10.64 -5.59 -2.32
CA PHE A 176 10.00 -6.86 -1.99
C PHE A 176 8.49 -6.82 -2.23
N ILE A 177 7.94 -8.02 -2.42
CA ILE A 177 6.49 -8.26 -2.50
C ILE A 177 6.16 -9.36 -1.51
N ILE A 178 5.12 -9.17 -0.69
CA ILE A 178 4.58 -10.19 0.18
C ILE A 178 3.25 -10.65 -0.41
N ALA A 179 3.14 -11.93 -0.70
CA ALA A 179 1.92 -12.54 -1.22
C ALA A 179 0.92 -12.84 -0.09
N ALA A 180 -0.35 -12.92 -0.44
CA ALA A 180 -1.36 -13.40 0.49
C ALA A 180 -1.03 -14.83 0.97
N PRO A 181 -1.44 -15.21 2.20
CA PRO A 181 -1.21 -16.54 2.72
C PRO A 181 -1.86 -17.61 1.84
N ALA A 182 -1.09 -18.62 1.48
CA ALA A 182 -1.61 -19.80 0.79
C ALA A 182 -2.11 -20.83 1.81
N ASP A 183 -3.43 -20.96 1.98
CA ASP A 183 -4.08 -21.91 2.89
C ASP A 183 -4.94 -22.96 2.18
N PHE A 184 -5.12 -22.81 0.86
CA PHE A 184 -5.96 -23.70 0.03
C PHE A 184 -7.37 -23.90 0.59
N PHE A 185 -7.89 -22.92 1.35
CA PHE A 185 -9.23 -22.89 1.95
C PHE A 185 -9.53 -24.06 2.90
N THR A 186 -8.52 -24.67 3.52
CA THR A 186 -8.69 -25.73 4.52
C THR A 186 -8.02 -25.37 5.85
N ALA A 187 -8.64 -25.82 6.96
CA ALA A 187 -8.11 -25.60 8.31
C ALA A 187 -6.98 -26.58 8.70
N GLU A 188 -6.71 -27.59 7.87
CA GLU A 188 -5.74 -28.63 8.14
C GLU A 188 -4.31 -28.23 7.80
N ASN A 189 -3.37 -28.85 8.50
CA ASN A 189 -1.95 -28.74 8.14
C ASN A 189 -1.69 -29.47 6.82
N LYS A 190 -0.86 -28.87 5.98
CA LYS A 190 -0.46 -29.39 4.67
C LYS A 190 1.05 -29.56 4.63
N GLN A 191 1.51 -30.50 3.87
CA GLN A 191 2.92 -30.64 3.55
C GLN A 191 3.23 -29.83 2.29
N PHE A 192 4.08 -28.82 2.42
CA PHE A 192 4.66 -28.08 1.30
C PHE A 192 5.95 -28.78 0.90
N VAL A 193 6.00 -29.27 -0.31
CA VAL A 193 7.10 -30.15 -0.79
C VAL A 193 8.08 -29.43 -1.69
N GLU A 194 7.66 -28.32 -2.30
CA GLU A 194 8.49 -27.53 -3.20
C GLU A 194 8.12 -26.06 -3.14
N ALA A 195 9.12 -25.19 -3.32
CA ALA A 195 8.94 -23.78 -3.60
C ALA A 195 9.75 -23.40 -4.82
N SER A 196 9.15 -22.66 -5.73
CA SER A 196 9.83 -22.19 -6.94
C SER A 196 9.54 -20.73 -7.23
N VAL A 197 10.42 -20.12 -7.99
CA VAL A 197 10.26 -18.81 -8.59
C VAL A 197 10.75 -18.86 -10.02
N GLU A 198 9.94 -18.39 -10.96
CA GLU A 198 10.34 -18.26 -12.36
C GLU A 198 10.94 -16.86 -12.58
N VAL A 199 12.15 -16.79 -13.09
CA VAL A 199 12.84 -15.52 -13.36
C VAL A 199 13.07 -15.34 -14.86
N GLU A 200 13.01 -14.08 -15.32
CA GLU A 200 13.55 -13.68 -16.60
C GLU A 200 15.08 -13.60 -16.53
N GLU A 201 15.74 -13.32 -17.64
CA GLU A 201 17.19 -13.19 -17.65
C GLU A 201 17.66 -12.13 -16.66
N LEU A 202 18.46 -12.55 -15.69
CA LEU A 202 19.04 -11.68 -14.67
C LEU A 202 20.35 -11.09 -15.18
N ALA A 203 20.49 -9.77 -15.08
CA ALA A 203 21.74 -9.10 -15.33
C ALA A 203 22.76 -9.39 -14.20
N SER A 204 24.05 -9.18 -14.50
CA SER A 204 25.11 -9.41 -13.51
C SER A 204 24.88 -8.57 -12.23
N GLY A 205 24.81 -9.22 -11.09
CA GLY A 205 24.55 -8.63 -9.77
C GLY A 205 23.07 -8.38 -9.46
N GLU A 206 22.15 -8.79 -10.32
CA GLU A 206 20.73 -8.89 -9.97
C GLU A 206 20.46 -10.22 -9.27
N SER A 207 19.46 -10.23 -8.38
CA SER A 207 18.96 -11.47 -7.78
C SER A 207 17.49 -11.39 -7.45
N VAL A 208 16.89 -12.58 -7.38
CA VAL A 208 15.52 -12.80 -6.90
C VAL A 208 15.58 -13.81 -5.77
N GLU A 209 15.12 -13.43 -4.58
CA GLU A 209 15.06 -14.31 -3.43
C GLU A 209 13.62 -14.65 -3.08
N LEU A 210 13.32 -15.92 -2.83
CA LEU A 210 12.03 -16.36 -2.27
C LEU A 210 12.20 -16.72 -0.81
N HIS A 211 11.44 -16.07 0.04
CA HIS A 211 11.38 -16.30 1.47
C HIS A 211 10.00 -16.80 1.85
N LEU A 212 9.94 -17.75 2.77
CA LEU A 212 8.68 -18.30 3.29
C LEU A 212 8.58 -18.11 4.80
N SER A 213 7.36 -17.89 5.28
CA SER A 213 7.02 -17.90 6.71
C SER A 213 5.75 -18.71 6.95
N ASN A 214 5.69 -19.41 8.08
CA ASN A 214 4.48 -20.12 8.55
C ASN A 214 3.62 -19.25 9.47
N LYS A 215 4.04 -18.03 9.76
CA LYS A 215 3.35 -17.11 10.65
C LYS A 215 2.48 -16.17 9.83
N TYR A 216 1.16 -16.17 10.10
CA TYR A 216 0.20 -15.35 9.35
C TYR A 216 0.53 -13.85 9.43
N GLU A 217 0.91 -13.39 10.62
CA GLU A 217 1.22 -11.99 10.90
C GLU A 217 2.42 -11.45 10.09
N SER A 218 3.29 -12.34 9.57
CA SER A 218 4.42 -11.96 8.72
C SER A 218 3.99 -11.23 7.44
N ILE A 219 2.71 -11.34 7.03
CA ILE A 219 2.17 -10.55 5.90
C ILE A 219 2.29 -9.04 6.16
N ASN A 220 2.26 -8.62 7.41
CA ASN A 220 2.32 -7.21 7.80
C ASN A 220 3.73 -6.76 8.24
N ASP A 221 4.66 -7.69 8.43
CA ASP A 221 6.02 -7.41 8.89
C ASP A 221 7.07 -8.03 7.96
N SER A 222 7.67 -7.20 7.12
CA SER A 222 8.73 -7.64 6.20
C SER A 222 10.03 -8.03 6.91
N ASN A 223 10.20 -7.68 8.18
CA ASN A 223 11.40 -7.92 8.99
C ASN A 223 11.18 -9.02 10.06
N ASP A 224 9.99 -9.67 10.07
CA ASP A 224 9.72 -10.76 11.01
C ASP A 224 10.83 -11.83 10.94
N SER A 225 11.31 -12.25 12.09
CA SER A 225 12.38 -13.24 12.21
C SER A 225 12.01 -14.64 11.71
N THR A 226 10.74 -14.88 11.41
CA THR A 226 10.26 -16.16 10.88
C THR A 226 10.46 -16.31 9.35
N TRP A 227 10.87 -15.26 8.65
CA TRP A 227 11.21 -15.35 7.24
C TRP A 227 12.44 -16.22 7.02
N GLN A 228 12.29 -17.27 6.23
CA GLN A 228 13.37 -18.17 5.83
C GLN A 228 13.57 -18.10 4.33
N ARG A 229 14.78 -17.80 3.89
CA ARG A 229 15.14 -17.79 2.47
C ARG A 229 15.21 -19.22 1.96
N GLU A 230 14.40 -19.56 0.99
CA GLU A 230 14.33 -20.89 0.38
C GLU A 230 15.01 -20.92 -0.99
N VAL A 231 14.81 -19.90 -1.82
CA VAL A 231 15.44 -19.79 -3.14
C VAL A 231 16.24 -18.51 -3.25
N ASN A 232 17.39 -18.57 -3.90
CA ASN A 232 18.21 -17.41 -4.27
C ASN A 232 18.68 -17.58 -5.71
N ALA A 233 17.98 -16.94 -6.65
CA ALA A 233 18.35 -16.91 -8.05
C ALA A 233 19.27 -15.71 -8.30
N GLU A 234 20.54 -15.93 -8.60
CA GLU A 234 21.56 -14.92 -8.87
C GLU A 234 21.97 -14.90 -10.36
N SER A 235 21.55 -15.90 -11.13
CA SER A 235 21.82 -16.00 -12.56
C SER A 235 20.86 -16.99 -13.20
N GLY A 236 20.77 -16.92 -14.53
CA GLY A 236 19.97 -17.85 -15.32
C GLY A 236 18.58 -17.30 -15.67
N VAL A 237 17.84 -18.13 -16.36
CA VAL A 237 16.47 -17.89 -16.84
C VAL A 237 15.62 -19.10 -16.53
N GLY A 238 14.36 -18.88 -16.23
CA GLY A 238 13.38 -19.95 -16.01
C GLY A 238 13.13 -20.24 -14.54
N GLU A 239 12.64 -21.42 -14.27
CA GLU A 239 12.24 -21.83 -12.93
C GLU A 239 13.46 -22.20 -12.07
N GLN A 240 13.50 -21.60 -10.89
CA GLN A 240 14.44 -21.93 -9.83
C GLN A 240 13.65 -22.52 -8.66
N SER A 241 13.93 -23.74 -8.28
CA SER A 241 13.15 -24.44 -7.26
C SER A 241 14.01 -25.07 -6.17
N VAL A 242 13.40 -25.30 -5.01
CA VAL A 242 13.97 -26.01 -3.88
C VAL A 242 12.95 -26.98 -3.30
N GLN A 243 13.41 -28.18 -2.93
CA GLN A 243 12.58 -29.14 -2.23
C GLN A 243 12.41 -28.70 -0.76
N LEU A 244 11.16 -28.69 -0.30
CA LEU A 244 10.77 -28.33 1.04
C LEU A 244 10.35 -29.56 1.84
N SER A 245 10.53 -29.50 3.15
CA SER A 245 9.94 -30.46 4.10
C SER A 245 9.19 -29.68 5.18
N ARG A 246 8.21 -28.91 4.77
CA ARG A 246 7.49 -27.97 5.64
C ARG A 246 6.04 -28.39 5.81
N VAL A 247 5.62 -28.53 7.06
CA VAL A 247 4.22 -28.82 7.41
C VAL A 247 3.64 -27.60 8.10
N ALA A 248 2.60 -27.02 7.51
CA ALA A 248 1.91 -25.84 8.06
C ALA A 248 0.48 -25.78 7.56
N ARG A 249 -0.38 -25.05 8.27
CA ARG A 249 -1.72 -24.74 7.81
C ARG A 249 -1.69 -23.80 6.60
N TYR A 250 -0.81 -22.83 6.62
CA TYR A 250 -0.60 -21.84 5.57
C TYR A 250 0.88 -21.49 5.45
N VAL A 251 1.24 -20.92 4.32
CA VAL A 251 2.55 -20.34 4.07
C VAL A 251 2.36 -18.95 3.48
N VAL A 252 3.11 -17.99 4.00
CA VAL A 252 3.23 -16.64 3.44
C VAL A 252 4.54 -16.58 2.65
N ALA A 253 4.49 -16.07 1.43
CA ALA A 253 5.66 -15.91 0.58
C ALA A 253 6.06 -14.42 0.50
N LYS A 254 7.36 -14.16 0.56
CA LYS A 254 7.98 -12.87 0.29
C LYS A 254 9.02 -13.05 -0.81
N VAL A 255 8.87 -12.31 -1.91
CA VAL A 255 9.86 -12.24 -2.98
C VAL A 255 10.65 -10.95 -2.82
N ILE A 256 11.97 -11.06 -2.77
CA ILE A 256 12.89 -9.91 -2.72
C ILE A 256 13.59 -9.80 -4.06
N LEU A 257 13.56 -8.61 -4.64
CA LEU A 257 14.23 -8.26 -5.90
C LEU A 257 15.41 -7.35 -5.59
N LYS A 258 16.60 -7.71 -6.07
CA LYS A 258 17.80 -6.89 -5.89
C LYS A 258 18.37 -6.47 -7.23
N SER A 259 18.64 -5.18 -7.38
CA SER A 259 19.25 -4.59 -8.57
C SER A 259 20.71 -4.22 -8.30
N ALA A 260 21.58 -4.54 -9.25
CA ALA A 260 23.01 -4.23 -9.14
C ALA A 260 23.34 -2.74 -9.32
N ASN A 261 22.57 -2.02 -10.15
CA ASN A 261 22.97 -0.72 -10.70
C ASN A 261 21.85 0.34 -10.67
N GLN A 262 20.70 0.04 -10.09
CA GLN A 262 19.53 0.93 -10.05
C GLN A 262 18.95 1.34 -11.43
N THR A 263 19.49 0.86 -12.52
CA THR A 263 19.02 1.16 -13.89
C THR A 263 18.23 0.01 -14.50
N THR A 264 18.40 -1.18 -13.97
CA THR A 264 17.65 -2.39 -14.35
C THR A 264 16.96 -2.96 -13.12
N SER A 265 15.92 -3.72 -13.30
CA SER A 265 15.21 -4.41 -12.23
C SER A 265 14.99 -5.86 -12.64
N PRO A 266 15.34 -6.83 -11.78
CA PRO A 266 15.05 -8.22 -12.03
C PRO A 266 13.54 -8.41 -12.19
N LYS A 267 13.14 -9.34 -13.04
CA LYS A 267 11.75 -9.70 -13.28
C LYS A 267 11.51 -11.15 -12.91
N PHE A 268 10.36 -11.39 -12.32
CA PHE A 268 9.88 -12.73 -12.00
C PHE A 268 8.42 -12.88 -12.44
N LYS A 269 7.97 -14.12 -12.59
CA LYS A 269 6.60 -14.49 -12.96
C LYS A 269 5.92 -15.26 -11.83
#